data_3c76eebdf37c5301bfcdba60e33374b1
#
_entry.id   3c76eebdf37c5301bfcdba60e33374b1
#
_cell.length_a   1.000
_cell.length_b   1.000
_cell.length_c   1.000
_cell.angle_alpha   90.00
_cell.angle_beta   90.00
_cell.angle_gamma   90.00
#
_symmetry.space_group_name_H-M   'P 1'
#
loop_
_entity.id
_entity.type
_entity.pdbx_description
1 polymer ?
#
loop_
_entity_poly.entity_id
_entity_poly.type
_entity_poly.pdbx_seq_one_letter_code
_entity_poly.pdbx_strand_id
1 'polypeptide(L)'
;YFQEALVKGDAAMKAVAAGVIRIPDLDFRTVYDTLDFLQIAKNSLEIPKETETLYEIQKTIDFFNGKTTTEIVKPTFNHAIDWRIFNTIDHDSKVEIKTEKGSIILKLFPDAAPGSVTNFVALAKSGFYDGKTFHRVIPSFVAQGGCPRGDGYGSLDYTIRSELTPLNYDDEGYVGMASAGNHTEGTQWFITFAPAPHLDGRYTIFAKVVDGMNVVHQLTVGEKMQQVQIVE
;
A
#
# COMPACT_ATOMS: atom_id res chain seq x y z
N TYR A 1 -0.22 -28.82 3.77
CA TYR A 1 -0.85 -27.79 2.91
C TYR A 1 -0.27 -26.40 3.16
N PHE A 2 -0.39 -25.80 4.37
CA PHE A 2 0.14 -24.43 4.63
C PHE A 2 1.66 -24.34 4.57
N GLN A 3 2.40 -25.35 5.03
CA GLN A 3 3.86 -25.39 4.83
C GLN A 3 4.25 -25.40 3.35
N GLU A 4 3.52 -26.15 2.53
CA GLU A 4 3.75 -26.19 1.09
C GLU A 4 3.45 -24.84 0.42
N ALA A 5 2.33 -24.19 0.80
CA ALA A 5 1.97 -22.85 0.33
C ALA A 5 3.05 -21.81 0.70
N LEU A 6 3.60 -21.89 1.92
CA LEU A 6 4.68 -21.01 2.37
C LEU A 6 6.01 -21.24 1.63
N VAL A 7 6.35 -22.49 1.33
CA VAL A 7 7.64 -22.81 0.69
C VAL A 7 7.58 -22.63 -0.84
N LYS A 8 6.48 -23.05 -1.49
CA LYS A 8 6.36 -23.11 -2.95
C LYS A 8 5.42 -22.06 -3.55
N GLY A 9 4.57 -21.42 -2.74
CA GLY A 9 3.61 -20.43 -3.19
C GLY A 9 4.24 -19.13 -3.66
N ASP A 10 3.46 -18.32 -4.37
CA ASP A 10 3.82 -16.93 -4.67
C ASP A 10 3.68 -16.02 -3.43
N ALA A 11 3.99 -14.73 -3.59
CA ALA A 11 3.97 -13.76 -2.49
C ALA A 11 2.62 -13.72 -1.76
N ALA A 12 1.50 -13.67 -2.50
CA ALA A 12 0.16 -13.62 -1.92
C ALA A 12 -0.18 -14.92 -1.17
N MET A 13 0.09 -16.08 -1.75
CA MET A 13 -0.13 -17.37 -1.11
C MET A 13 0.68 -17.50 0.18
N LYS A 14 1.94 -17.08 0.17
CA LYS A 14 2.80 -17.07 1.37
C LYS A 14 2.24 -16.16 2.46
N ALA A 15 1.82 -14.94 2.10
CA ALA A 15 1.27 -13.98 3.06
C ALA A 15 -0.05 -14.46 3.68
N VAL A 16 -0.96 -14.97 2.86
CA VAL A 16 -2.25 -15.52 3.32
C VAL A 16 -2.03 -16.74 4.22
N ALA A 17 -1.19 -17.69 3.80
CA ALA A 17 -0.87 -18.88 4.60
C ALA A 17 -0.23 -18.48 5.95
N ALA A 18 0.69 -17.52 5.97
CA ALA A 18 1.27 -16.99 7.19
C ALA A 18 0.20 -16.36 8.10
N GLY A 19 -0.74 -15.61 7.54
CA GLY A 19 -1.86 -15.03 8.29
C GLY A 19 -2.75 -16.08 8.94
N VAL A 20 -3.11 -17.13 8.19
CA VAL A 20 -3.99 -18.19 8.68
C VAL A 20 -3.37 -18.98 9.83
N ILE A 21 -2.10 -19.39 9.71
CA ILE A 21 -1.45 -20.18 10.78
C ILE A 21 -1.21 -19.36 12.06
N ARG A 22 -1.37 -18.04 12.00
CA ARG A 22 -1.29 -17.12 13.15
C ARG A 22 -2.64 -16.94 13.87
N ILE A 23 -3.74 -17.47 13.34
CA ILE A 23 -5.05 -17.37 13.99
C ILE A 23 -5.04 -18.17 15.29
N PRO A 24 -5.26 -17.54 16.47
CA PRO A 24 -5.12 -18.23 17.76
C PRO A 24 -6.07 -19.41 17.92
N ASP A 25 -7.30 -19.28 17.44
CA ASP A 25 -8.35 -20.31 17.57
C ASP A 25 -8.05 -21.60 16.79
N LEU A 26 -7.14 -21.55 15.81
CA LEU A 26 -6.72 -22.71 15.04
C LEU A 26 -5.55 -23.47 15.68
N ASP A 27 -4.96 -22.94 16.73
CA ASP A 27 -3.90 -23.51 17.56
C ASP A 27 -2.76 -24.23 16.80
N PHE A 28 -2.28 -23.65 15.74
CA PHE A 28 -1.18 -24.21 14.95
C PHE A 28 0.14 -24.35 15.73
N ARG A 29 0.24 -23.73 16.93
CA ARG A 29 1.40 -23.91 17.81
C ARG A 29 1.60 -25.35 18.25
N THR A 30 0.51 -26.12 18.34
CA THR A 30 0.56 -27.55 18.71
C THR A 30 0.80 -28.46 17.52
N VAL A 31 0.71 -27.93 16.29
CA VAL A 31 0.82 -28.70 15.04
C VAL A 31 2.24 -28.71 14.48
N TYR A 32 3.00 -27.62 14.69
CA TYR A 32 4.33 -27.44 14.10
C TYR A 32 5.43 -27.55 15.13
N ASP A 33 6.27 -28.60 15.01
CA ASP A 33 7.44 -28.84 15.87
C ASP A 33 8.59 -27.86 15.56
N THR A 34 8.70 -27.39 14.31
CA THR A 34 9.72 -26.43 13.86
C THR A 34 9.10 -25.34 13.00
N LEU A 35 9.79 -24.20 12.90
CA LEU A 35 9.40 -23.06 12.09
C LEU A 35 10.32 -22.84 10.88
N ASP A 36 11.11 -23.83 10.50
CA ASP A 36 12.11 -23.73 9.42
C ASP A 36 11.46 -23.34 8.09
N PHE A 37 10.25 -23.82 7.83
CA PHE A 37 9.50 -23.48 6.63
C PHE A 37 9.16 -21.97 6.53
N LEU A 38 8.95 -21.29 7.67
CA LEU A 38 8.76 -19.83 7.69
C LEU A 38 10.06 -19.09 7.34
N GLN A 39 11.20 -19.60 7.84
CA GLN A 39 12.49 -19.00 7.51
C GLN A 39 12.86 -19.24 6.03
N ILE A 40 12.57 -20.42 5.48
CA ILE A 40 12.73 -20.74 4.06
C ILE A 40 11.86 -19.79 3.22
N ALA A 41 10.57 -19.63 3.58
CA ALA A 41 9.65 -18.72 2.90
C ALA A 41 10.17 -17.28 2.92
N LYS A 42 10.62 -16.80 4.10
CA LYS A 42 11.17 -15.46 4.26
C LYS A 42 12.40 -15.22 3.38
N ASN A 43 13.32 -16.18 3.32
CA ASN A 43 14.56 -16.06 2.55
C ASN A 43 14.35 -16.17 1.03
N SER A 44 13.19 -16.64 0.58
CA SER A 44 12.85 -16.75 -0.85
C SER A 44 12.24 -15.51 -1.45
N LEU A 45 11.96 -14.47 -0.64
CA LEU A 45 11.29 -13.25 -1.09
C LEU A 45 12.24 -12.30 -1.81
N GLU A 46 11.73 -11.65 -2.85
CA GLU A 46 12.41 -10.58 -3.57
C GLU A 46 12.11 -9.23 -2.91
N ILE A 47 13.07 -8.68 -2.17
CA ILE A 47 12.91 -7.39 -1.51
C ILE A 47 13.53 -6.29 -2.40
N PRO A 48 12.84 -5.15 -2.59
CA PRO A 48 11.64 -4.67 -1.85
C PRO A 48 10.29 -5.07 -2.45
N LYS A 49 10.21 -5.75 -3.57
CA LYS A 49 8.94 -6.07 -4.27
C LYS A 49 7.89 -6.78 -3.41
N GLU A 50 8.34 -7.61 -2.48
CA GLU A 50 7.51 -8.49 -1.67
C GLU A 50 7.57 -8.14 -0.17
N THR A 51 7.76 -6.85 0.14
CA THR A 51 7.91 -6.37 1.53
C THR A 51 6.66 -6.64 2.38
N GLU A 52 5.46 -6.55 1.82
CA GLU A 52 4.22 -6.86 2.53
C GLU A 52 4.18 -8.33 2.97
N THR A 53 4.60 -9.23 2.09
CA THR A 53 4.70 -10.66 2.39
C THR A 53 5.76 -10.94 3.45
N LEU A 54 6.91 -10.28 3.35
CA LEU A 54 7.96 -10.35 4.37
C LEU A 54 7.42 -9.96 5.75
N TYR A 55 6.64 -8.88 5.80
CA TYR A 55 6.04 -8.42 7.05
C TYR A 55 5.03 -9.41 7.62
N GLU A 56 4.17 -10.02 6.79
CA GLU A 56 3.22 -11.05 7.24
C GLU A 56 3.93 -12.31 7.76
N ILE A 57 4.98 -12.78 7.09
CA ILE A 57 5.78 -13.92 7.56
C ILE A 57 6.49 -13.57 8.88
N GLN A 58 7.06 -12.36 8.99
CA GLN A 58 7.74 -11.93 10.22
C GLN A 58 6.78 -11.86 11.41
N LYS A 59 5.58 -11.31 11.23
CA LYS A 59 4.52 -11.33 12.27
C LYS A 59 4.23 -12.75 12.75
N THR A 60 4.22 -13.70 11.83
CA THR A 60 3.94 -15.09 12.16
C THR A 60 5.09 -15.72 12.94
N ILE A 61 6.33 -15.50 12.54
CA ILE A 61 7.51 -15.92 13.30
C ILE A 61 7.48 -15.33 14.71
N ASP A 62 7.19 -14.02 14.84
CA ASP A 62 7.14 -13.34 16.13
C ASP A 62 6.00 -13.86 17.00
N PHE A 63 4.83 -14.15 16.43
CA PHE A 63 3.71 -14.78 17.12
C PHE A 63 4.09 -16.13 17.72
N PHE A 64 4.74 -17.01 16.95
CA PHE A 64 5.19 -18.33 17.46
C PHE A 64 6.27 -18.20 18.53
N ASN A 65 7.13 -17.18 18.43
CA ASN A 65 8.15 -16.86 19.42
C ASN A 65 7.61 -16.12 20.68
N GLY A 66 6.28 -15.89 20.75
CA GLY A 66 5.66 -15.22 21.90
C GLY A 66 5.91 -13.71 21.97
N LYS A 67 6.38 -13.09 20.88
CA LYS A 67 6.57 -11.64 20.83
C LYS A 67 5.22 -10.93 20.62
N THR A 68 5.02 -9.82 21.32
CA THR A 68 3.81 -8.99 21.22
C THR A 68 3.92 -7.90 20.16
N THR A 69 5.14 -7.59 19.72
CA THR A 69 5.42 -6.57 18.69
C THR A 69 6.32 -7.17 17.62
N THR A 70 5.99 -6.88 16.35
CA THR A 70 6.83 -7.27 15.23
C THR A 70 7.87 -6.18 14.98
N GLU A 71 9.15 -6.55 14.95
CA GLU A 71 10.19 -5.66 14.45
C GLU A 71 9.94 -5.41 12.97
N ILE A 72 9.66 -4.15 12.65
CA ILE A 72 9.54 -3.71 11.26
C ILE A 72 10.91 -3.85 10.63
N VAL A 73 11.01 -4.66 9.58
CA VAL A 73 12.21 -4.67 8.73
C VAL A 73 12.40 -3.25 8.23
N LYS A 74 13.52 -2.63 8.60
CA LYS A 74 13.85 -1.28 8.13
C LYS A 74 14.35 -1.38 6.68
N PRO A 75 13.50 -1.18 5.68
CA PRO A 75 13.99 -1.10 4.31
C PRO A 75 14.81 0.19 4.19
N THR A 76 15.88 0.10 3.45
CA THR A 76 16.55 1.27 2.96
C THR A 76 15.76 1.73 1.73
N PHE A 77 15.04 2.88 1.85
CA PHE A 77 14.47 3.48 0.66
C PHE A 77 15.62 3.75 -0.34
N ASN A 78 15.39 3.43 -1.60
CA ASN A 78 16.42 3.48 -2.64
C ASN A 78 16.02 4.31 -3.85
N HIS A 79 14.84 4.99 -3.78
CA HIS A 79 14.34 5.83 -4.86
C HIS A 79 14.38 7.30 -4.46
N ALA A 80 15.29 8.04 -5.08
CA ALA A 80 15.43 9.48 -4.87
C ALA A 80 14.32 10.25 -5.59
N ILE A 81 14.01 11.46 -5.09
CA ILE A 81 13.07 12.38 -5.76
C ILE A 81 13.65 12.79 -7.12
N ASP A 82 12.91 12.58 -8.20
CA ASP A 82 13.24 13.16 -9.50
C ASP A 82 12.80 14.63 -9.54
N TRP A 83 13.73 15.51 -9.23
CA TRP A 83 13.48 16.95 -9.19
C TRP A 83 13.09 17.54 -10.57
N ARG A 84 13.40 16.85 -11.67
CA ARG A 84 12.95 17.30 -13.01
C ARG A 84 11.44 17.12 -13.14
N ILE A 85 10.91 15.99 -12.65
CA ILE A 85 9.45 15.75 -12.60
C ILE A 85 8.82 16.69 -11.58
N PHE A 86 9.39 16.79 -10.37
CA PHE A 86 8.88 17.66 -9.31
C PHE A 86 8.68 19.11 -9.79
N ASN A 87 9.65 19.67 -10.50
CA ASN A 87 9.59 21.04 -11.04
C ASN A 87 8.53 21.25 -12.12
N THR A 88 7.85 20.18 -12.60
CA THR A 88 6.68 20.28 -13.51
C THR A 88 5.34 20.19 -12.78
N ILE A 89 5.35 20.10 -11.45
CA ILE A 89 4.14 19.95 -10.64
C ILE A 89 3.87 21.30 -9.96
N ASP A 90 2.75 21.91 -10.32
CA ASP A 90 2.30 23.13 -9.68
C ASP A 90 1.51 22.83 -8.40
N HIS A 91 1.40 23.82 -7.49
CA HIS A 91 0.63 23.70 -6.25
C HIS A 91 -0.85 23.40 -6.47
N ASP A 92 -1.38 23.75 -7.63
CA ASP A 92 -2.77 23.51 -8.03
C ASP A 92 -2.93 22.31 -8.97
N SER A 93 -1.85 21.56 -9.22
CA SER A 93 -1.88 20.35 -10.05
C SER A 93 -2.89 19.34 -9.49
N LYS A 94 -3.70 18.83 -10.39
CA LYS A 94 -4.72 17.83 -10.09
C LYS A 94 -4.47 16.56 -10.89
N VAL A 95 -5.04 15.49 -10.40
CA VAL A 95 -5.04 14.20 -11.08
C VAL A 95 -6.48 13.72 -11.21
N GLU A 96 -6.87 13.32 -12.40
CA GLU A 96 -8.12 12.63 -12.65
C GLU A 96 -7.91 11.12 -12.67
N ILE A 97 -8.70 10.41 -11.88
CA ILE A 97 -8.82 8.95 -11.91
C ILE A 97 -10.17 8.62 -12.54
N LYS A 98 -10.18 8.06 -13.75
CA LYS A 98 -11.39 7.61 -14.43
C LYS A 98 -11.73 6.19 -14.02
N THR A 99 -12.97 5.96 -13.63
CA THR A 99 -13.54 4.63 -13.33
C THR A 99 -14.81 4.43 -14.15
N GLU A 100 -15.39 3.23 -14.13
CA GLU A 100 -16.70 2.99 -14.74
C GLU A 100 -17.83 3.75 -14.02
N LYS A 101 -17.61 4.16 -12.77
CA LYS A 101 -18.59 4.87 -11.94
C LYS A 101 -18.48 6.41 -12.06
N GLY A 102 -17.45 6.89 -12.74
CA GLY A 102 -17.18 8.31 -12.93
C GLY A 102 -15.74 8.69 -12.64
N SER A 103 -15.48 10.00 -12.61
CA SER A 103 -14.17 10.57 -12.36
C SER A 103 -14.00 10.97 -10.89
N ILE A 104 -12.79 10.78 -10.39
CA ILE A 104 -12.34 11.24 -9.05
C ILE A 104 -11.21 12.22 -9.30
N ILE A 105 -11.31 13.44 -8.78
CA ILE A 105 -10.30 14.48 -8.94
C ILE A 105 -9.53 14.66 -7.64
N LEU A 106 -8.23 14.46 -7.70
CA LEU A 106 -7.31 14.64 -6.59
C LEU A 106 -6.58 15.98 -6.72
N LYS A 107 -6.49 16.77 -5.65
CA LYS A 107 -5.53 17.86 -5.49
C LYS A 107 -4.27 17.30 -4.82
N LEU A 108 -3.11 17.51 -5.43
CA LEU A 108 -1.81 17.06 -4.91
C LEU A 108 -1.26 18.04 -3.86
N PHE A 109 -0.41 17.53 -2.97
CA PHE A 109 0.25 18.31 -1.91
C PHE A 109 1.78 18.24 -2.06
N PRO A 110 2.36 18.86 -3.12
CA PRO A 110 3.80 18.74 -3.40
C PRO A 110 4.69 19.31 -2.28
N ASP A 111 4.25 20.36 -1.57
CA ASP A 111 5.02 20.91 -0.44
C ASP A 111 5.01 19.99 0.79
N ALA A 112 3.93 19.23 0.97
CA ALA A 112 3.80 18.35 2.12
C ALA A 112 4.52 17.01 1.91
N ALA A 113 4.47 16.46 0.69
CA ALA A 113 5.01 15.15 0.36
C ALA A 113 5.66 15.13 -1.04
N PRO A 114 6.78 15.86 -1.23
CA PRO A 114 7.42 16.01 -2.54
C PRO A 114 7.83 14.67 -3.18
N GLY A 115 8.33 13.73 -2.40
CA GLY A 115 8.74 12.41 -2.91
C GLY A 115 7.55 11.56 -3.32
N SER A 116 6.52 11.49 -2.49
CA SER A 116 5.29 10.74 -2.76
C SER A 116 4.53 11.30 -3.95
N VAL A 117 4.39 12.62 -4.03
CA VAL A 117 3.75 13.30 -5.17
C VAL A 117 4.53 13.06 -6.45
N THR A 118 5.86 13.23 -6.43
CA THR A 118 6.70 13.01 -7.60
C THR A 118 6.61 11.58 -8.12
N ASN A 119 6.69 10.60 -7.22
CA ASN A 119 6.55 9.19 -7.54
C ASN A 119 5.18 8.88 -8.14
N PHE A 120 4.11 9.36 -7.51
CA PHE A 120 2.74 9.16 -8.00
C PHE A 120 2.54 9.76 -9.40
N VAL A 121 3.01 11.00 -9.62
CA VAL A 121 2.93 11.70 -10.92
C VAL A 121 3.75 10.98 -11.99
N ALA A 122 4.96 10.51 -11.66
CA ALA A 122 5.80 9.73 -12.58
C ALA A 122 5.10 8.45 -13.03
N LEU A 123 4.52 7.71 -12.10
CA LEU A 123 3.76 6.49 -12.36
C LEU A 123 2.48 6.77 -13.16
N ALA A 124 1.74 7.81 -12.83
CA ALA A 124 0.55 8.22 -13.60
C ALA A 124 0.91 8.60 -15.05
N LYS A 125 1.94 9.45 -15.24
CA LYS A 125 2.43 9.83 -16.57
C LYS A 125 2.92 8.65 -17.42
N SER A 126 3.43 7.59 -16.78
CA SER A 126 3.85 6.36 -17.49
C SER A 126 2.69 5.41 -17.81
N GLY A 127 1.46 5.73 -17.42
CA GLY A 127 0.31 4.84 -17.55
C GLY A 127 0.34 3.64 -16.59
N PHE A 128 1.20 3.67 -15.57
CA PHE A 128 1.34 2.55 -14.63
C PHE A 128 0.04 2.16 -13.94
N TYR A 129 -0.81 3.14 -13.62
CA TYR A 129 -2.07 2.91 -12.91
C TYR A 129 -3.21 2.49 -13.83
N ASP A 130 -3.09 2.66 -15.16
CA ASP A 130 -4.15 2.34 -16.10
C ASP A 130 -4.48 0.84 -16.08
N GLY A 131 -5.76 0.54 -15.91
CA GLY A 131 -6.26 -0.82 -15.79
C GLY A 131 -6.05 -1.50 -14.43
N LYS A 132 -5.32 -0.88 -13.49
CA LYS A 132 -5.17 -1.43 -12.12
C LYS A 132 -6.45 -1.25 -11.32
N THR A 133 -6.59 -2.10 -10.30
CA THR A 133 -7.82 -2.17 -9.50
C THR A 133 -7.66 -1.56 -8.12
N PHE A 134 -8.79 -1.16 -7.55
CA PHE A 134 -8.94 -1.04 -6.11
C PHE A 134 -9.08 -2.44 -5.53
N HIS A 135 -7.97 -3.03 -5.11
CA HIS A 135 -7.90 -4.42 -4.65
C HIS A 135 -8.41 -4.63 -3.22
N ARG A 136 -8.55 -3.54 -2.45
CA ARG A 136 -9.06 -3.58 -1.08
C ARG A 136 -9.99 -2.38 -0.86
N VAL A 137 -11.24 -2.66 -0.53
CA VAL A 137 -12.24 -1.64 -0.18
C VAL A 137 -12.89 -2.05 1.14
N ILE A 138 -12.74 -1.22 2.15
CA ILE A 138 -13.36 -1.41 3.47
C ILE A 138 -14.32 -0.23 3.67
N PRO A 139 -15.64 -0.48 3.66
CA PRO A 139 -16.65 0.56 3.88
C PRO A 139 -16.36 1.38 5.15
N SER A 140 -16.59 2.68 5.08
CA SER A 140 -16.34 3.65 6.16
C SER A 140 -14.88 3.75 6.60
N PHE A 141 -13.94 3.18 5.85
CA PHE A 141 -12.53 3.27 6.15
C PHE A 141 -11.72 3.71 4.93
N VAL A 142 -11.34 2.80 4.01
CA VAL A 142 -10.49 3.14 2.86
C VAL A 142 -10.83 2.33 1.61
N ALA A 143 -10.56 2.95 0.43
CA ALA A 143 -10.37 2.25 -0.84
C ALA A 143 -8.88 2.30 -1.21
N GLN A 144 -8.23 1.15 -1.33
CA GLN A 144 -6.80 1.00 -1.60
C GLN A 144 -6.56 0.41 -2.99
N GLY A 145 -5.65 1.02 -3.74
CA GLY A 145 -5.27 0.61 -5.09
C GLY A 145 -3.78 0.75 -5.38
N GLY A 146 -3.40 0.64 -6.66
CA GLY A 146 -2.02 0.84 -7.12
C GLY A 146 -1.09 -0.36 -6.97
N CYS A 147 -1.57 -1.51 -6.50
CA CYS A 147 -0.75 -2.73 -6.46
C CYS A 147 -0.50 -3.25 -7.89
N PRO A 148 0.77 -3.50 -8.30
CA PRO A 148 1.07 -4.04 -9.62
C PRO A 148 0.45 -5.41 -9.87
N ARG A 149 0.31 -6.24 -8.85
CA ARG A 149 -0.30 -7.57 -8.89
C ARG A 149 -1.83 -7.55 -8.75
N GLY A 150 -2.39 -6.48 -8.17
CA GLY A 150 -3.83 -6.36 -7.89
C GLY A 150 -4.32 -7.17 -6.68
N ASP A 151 -3.43 -7.66 -5.84
CA ASP A 151 -3.73 -8.49 -4.66
C ASP A 151 -3.24 -7.87 -3.33
N GLY A 152 -2.55 -6.72 -3.39
CA GLY A 152 -1.97 -6.03 -2.24
C GLY A 152 -0.57 -6.51 -1.84
N TYR A 153 -0.07 -7.59 -2.43
CA TYR A 153 1.22 -8.20 -2.09
C TYR A 153 2.29 -7.99 -3.17
N GLY A 154 2.43 -6.76 -3.64
CA GLY A 154 3.44 -6.45 -4.64
C GLY A 154 3.75 -4.97 -4.73
N SER A 155 5.00 -4.67 -5.08
CA SER A 155 5.52 -3.34 -5.35
C SER A 155 6.49 -3.40 -6.54
N LEU A 156 7.12 -2.28 -6.85
CA LEU A 156 8.26 -2.22 -7.76
C LEU A 156 9.55 -2.58 -7.01
N ASP A 157 10.67 -2.55 -7.72
CA ASP A 157 12.00 -2.86 -7.21
C ASP A 157 12.62 -1.74 -6.36
N TYR A 158 11.79 -0.80 -5.92
CA TYR A 158 12.20 0.31 -5.08
C TYR A 158 11.15 0.65 -4.01
N THR A 159 11.57 1.40 -3.00
CA THR A 159 10.71 2.08 -2.03
C THR A 159 11.09 3.55 -1.93
N ILE A 160 10.14 4.38 -1.53
CA ILE A 160 10.33 5.80 -1.27
C ILE A 160 10.29 6.07 0.24
N ARG A 161 10.79 7.22 0.62
CA ARG A 161 10.81 7.67 2.02
C ARG A 161 9.40 8.08 2.47
N SER A 162 9.01 7.70 3.69
CA SER A 162 7.82 8.26 4.35
C SER A 162 8.00 9.75 4.62
N GLU A 163 6.97 10.53 4.33
CA GLU A 163 6.92 11.98 4.51
C GLU A 163 5.76 12.33 5.46
N LEU A 164 6.01 12.06 6.76
CA LEU A 164 5.02 12.27 7.82
C LEU A 164 4.91 13.77 8.13
N THR A 165 3.91 14.40 7.56
CA THR A 165 3.63 15.83 7.68
C THR A 165 2.67 16.11 8.84
N PRO A 166 2.47 17.38 9.24
CA PRO A 166 1.47 17.75 10.23
C PRO A 166 0.02 17.71 9.71
N LEU A 167 -0.22 17.19 8.50
CA LEU A 167 -1.57 16.94 7.99
C LEU A 167 -2.19 15.75 8.73
N ASN A 168 -3.48 15.83 8.97
CA ASN A 168 -4.25 14.82 9.67
C ASN A 168 -5.35 14.26 8.77
N TYR A 169 -5.73 13.01 8.99
CA TYR A 169 -6.89 12.36 8.37
C TYR A 169 -8.18 12.76 9.11
N ASP A 170 -8.46 14.07 9.19
CA ASP A 170 -9.57 14.66 9.95
C ASP A 170 -10.88 14.76 9.16
N ASP A 171 -10.85 14.37 7.88
CA ASP A 171 -11.99 14.38 6.97
C ASP A 171 -11.95 13.18 6.02
N GLU A 172 -12.99 12.97 5.23
CA GLU A 172 -12.98 12.03 4.11
C GLU A 172 -12.14 12.54 2.93
N GLY A 173 -11.78 11.64 2.02
CA GLY A 173 -11.12 11.97 0.75
C GLY A 173 -9.62 12.22 0.85
N TYR A 174 -8.97 12.11 2.00
CA TYR A 174 -7.52 12.15 2.05
C TYR A 174 -6.92 10.94 1.36
N VAL A 175 -5.83 11.19 0.62
CA VAL A 175 -5.09 10.15 -0.10
C VAL A 175 -3.75 9.94 0.58
N GLY A 176 -3.56 8.72 1.06
CA GLY A 176 -2.34 8.33 1.76
C GLY A 176 -1.57 7.24 1.05
N MET A 177 -0.25 7.23 1.23
CA MET A 177 0.59 6.12 0.77
C MET A 177 0.39 4.89 1.64
N ALA A 178 0.11 3.74 1.02
CA ALA A 178 0.10 2.48 1.74
C ALA A 178 1.53 2.04 2.05
N SER A 179 1.74 1.48 3.24
CA SER A 179 3.04 1.01 3.68
C SER A 179 2.95 -0.19 4.62
N ALA A 180 3.97 -1.03 4.62
CA ALA A 180 4.19 -2.10 5.60
C ALA A 180 5.10 -1.64 6.77
N GLY A 181 5.20 -0.35 6.97
CA GLY A 181 6.04 0.35 7.94
C GLY A 181 6.76 1.52 7.27
N ASN A 182 7.45 2.35 8.07
CA ASN A 182 8.13 3.54 7.56
C ASN A 182 9.13 3.20 6.45
N HIS A 183 9.11 3.99 5.38
CA HIS A 183 10.02 3.89 4.22
C HIS A 183 9.80 2.63 3.36
N THR A 184 8.58 2.07 3.38
CA THR A 184 8.17 0.96 2.50
C THR A 184 7.15 1.39 1.47
N GLU A 185 6.81 2.66 1.40
CA GLU A 185 5.91 3.22 0.39
C GLU A 185 6.48 2.99 -1.02
N GLY A 186 5.60 2.81 -1.99
CA GLY A 186 5.99 2.58 -3.37
C GLY A 186 4.88 2.97 -4.33
N THR A 187 4.09 1.99 -4.77
CA THR A 187 3.05 2.21 -5.77
C THR A 187 1.64 2.25 -5.20
N GLN A 188 1.42 1.65 -4.03
CA GLN A 188 0.10 1.50 -3.44
C GLN A 188 -0.30 2.74 -2.63
N TRP A 189 -1.56 3.11 -2.73
CA TRP A 189 -2.15 4.24 -2.01
C TRP A 189 -3.62 3.96 -1.71
N PHE A 190 -4.20 4.76 -0.83
CA PHE A 190 -5.61 4.63 -0.43
C PHE A 190 -6.29 5.98 -0.34
N ILE A 191 -7.63 5.99 -0.50
CA ILE A 191 -8.51 7.14 -0.25
C ILE A 191 -9.34 6.82 0.98
N THR A 192 -9.46 7.75 1.93
CA THR A 192 -10.30 7.60 3.12
C THR A 192 -11.77 7.87 2.79
N PHE A 193 -12.68 7.03 3.33
CA PHE A 193 -14.14 7.22 3.25
C PHE A 193 -14.69 8.10 4.38
N ALA A 194 -13.93 8.29 5.44
CA ALA A 194 -14.30 9.03 6.64
C ALA A 194 -13.02 9.48 7.38
N PRO A 195 -13.13 10.37 8.38
CA PRO A 195 -12.00 10.68 9.25
C PRO A 195 -11.35 9.44 9.85
N ALA A 196 -10.02 9.38 9.82
CA ALA A 196 -9.24 8.23 10.26
C ALA A 196 -8.03 8.64 11.13
N PRO A 197 -8.25 9.29 12.29
CA PRO A 197 -7.17 9.88 13.09
C PRO A 197 -6.14 8.86 13.60
N HIS A 198 -6.47 7.57 13.61
CA HIS A 198 -5.53 6.50 13.95
C HIS A 198 -4.43 6.29 12.88
N LEU A 199 -4.56 6.92 11.71
CA LEU A 199 -3.54 6.93 10.64
C LEU A 199 -2.58 8.13 10.76
N ASP A 200 -2.90 9.14 11.58
CA ASP A 200 -2.10 10.35 11.74
C ASP A 200 -0.67 10.02 12.18
N GLY A 201 0.30 10.67 11.53
CA GLY A 201 1.72 10.46 11.82
C GLY A 201 2.26 9.06 11.50
N ARG A 202 1.47 8.21 10.80
CA ARG A 202 1.86 6.84 10.41
C ARG A 202 1.90 6.62 8.91
N TYR A 203 1.07 7.35 8.17
CA TYR A 203 0.95 7.23 6.72
C TYR A 203 1.08 8.60 6.08
N THR A 204 1.93 8.69 5.06
CA THR A 204 2.14 9.92 4.29
C THR A 204 0.86 10.36 3.61
N ILE A 205 0.37 11.57 3.90
CA ILE A 205 -0.71 12.22 3.14
C ILE A 205 -0.09 12.98 1.99
N PHE A 206 -0.50 12.72 0.75
CA PHE A 206 0.08 13.37 -0.43
C PHE A 206 -0.95 14.04 -1.34
N ALA A 207 -2.25 13.79 -1.14
CA ALA A 207 -3.33 14.41 -1.90
C ALA A 207 -4.66 14.40 -1.12
N LYS A 208 -5.67 15.08 -1.68
CA LYS A 208 -7.08 15.00 -1.23
C LYS A 208 -8.01 14.99 -2.45
N VAL A 209 -9.10 14.24 -2.36
CA VAL A 209 -10.21 14.30 -3.31
C VAL A 209 -10.88 15.67 -3.19
N VAL A 210 -10.98 16.38 -4.30
CA VAL A 210 -11.64 17.69 -4.39
C VAL A 210 -12.93 17.65 -5.20
N ASP A 211 -13.12 16.59 -5.99
CA ASP A 211 -14.38 16.29 -6.68
C ASP A 211 -14.49 14.78 -6.89
N GLY A 212 -15.73 14.27 -6.96
CA GLY A 212 -16.00 12.85 -7.17
C GLY A 212 -16.03 11.99 -5.89
N MET A 213 -16.20 12.55 -4.67
CA MET A 213 -16.39 11.74 -3.45
C MET A 213 -17.58 10.79 -3.54
N ASN A 214 -18.65 11.19 -4.24
CA ASN A 214 -19.79 10.32 -4.53
C ASN A 214 -19.40 9.09 -5.39
N VAL A 215 -18.37 9.19 -6.23
CA VAL A 215 -17.79 8.07 -6.98
C VAL A 215 -16.96 7.19 -6.04
N VAL A 216 -16.13 7.83 -5.18
CA VAL A 216 -15.34 7.11 -4.17
C VAL A 216 -16.25 6.22 -3.30
N HIS A 217 -17.36 6.74 -2.81
CA HIS A 217 -18.32 5.99 -1.99
C HIS A 217 -18.99 4.80 -2.72
N GLN A 218 -18.92 4.75 -4.04
CA GLN A 218 -19.45 3.65 -4.85
C GLN A 218 -18.38 2.60 -5.20
N LEU A 219 -17.11 2.84 -4.90
CA LEU A 219 -16.03 1.91 -5.22
C LEU A 219 -16.25 0.54 -4.56
N THR A 220 -15.93 -0.49 -5.30
CA THR A 220 -15.97 -1.89 -4.85
C THR A 220 -14.64 -2.57 -5.16
N VAL A 221 -14.37 -3.68 -4.48
CA VAL A 221 -13.18 -4.48 -4.76
C VAL A 221 -13.22 -4.95 -6.22
N GLY A 222 -12.10 -4.75 -6.93
CA GLY A 222 -11.97 -5.08 -8.35
C GLY A 222 -12.33 -3.95 -9.30
N GLU A 223 -12.88 -2.81 -8.83
CA GLU A 223 -13.11 -1.63 -9.65
C GLU A 223 -11.81 -1.15 -10.29
N LYS A 224 -11.84 -0.87 -11.59
CA LYS A 224 -10.65 -0.48 -12.36
C LYS A 224 -10.46 1.03 -12.43
N MET A 225 -9.25 1.47 -12.28
CA MET A 225 -8.78 2.76 -12.74
C MET A 225 -8.58 2.65 -14.25
N GLN A 226 -9.55 3.12 -15.06
CA GLN A 226 -9.47 3.05 -16.51
C GLN A 226 -8.31 3.90 -17.05
N GLN A 227 -8.12 5.06 -16.45
CA GLN A 227 -7.05 6.00 -16.75
C GLN A 227 -6.74 6.85 -15.51
N VAL A 228 -5.46 7.15 -15.32
CA VAL A 228 -4.99 8.11 -14.31
C VAL A 228 -4.13 9.15 -15.00
N GLN A 229 -4.58 10.40 -15.04
CA GLN A 229 -3.92 11.46 -15.78
C GLN A 229 -3.82 12.75 -14.99
N ILE A 230 -2.76 13.53 -15.28
CA ILE A 230 -2.60 14.87 -14.73
C ILE A 230 -3.54 15.79 -15.50
N VAL A 231 -4.28 16.64 -14.79
CA VAL A 231 -5.20 17.65 -15.33
C VAL A 231 -4.85 19.02 -14.74
N GLU A 232 -5.11 20.07 -15.51
CA GLU A 232 -4.90 21.46 -15.11
C GLU A 232 -5.96 21.96 -14.13
#